data_ae3737dcb15140df10db67cb5b032a08
#
_entry.id   ae3737dcb15140df10db67cb5b032a08
#
_cell.length_a   1.000
_cell.length_b   1.000
_cell.length_c   1.000
_cell.angle_alpha   90.00
_cell.angle_beta   90.00
_cell.angle_gamma   90.00
#
_symmetry.space_group_name_H-M   'P 1'
#
loop_
_entity.id
_entity.type
_entity.pdbx_description
1 polymer ?
#
loop_
_entity_poly.entity_id
_entity_poly.type
_entity_poly.pdbx_seq_one_letter_code
_entity_poly.pdbx_strand_id
1 'polypeptide(L)'
;LRYLSKFHHFIINHYKNHQFSTSPYLCKDDKTQRMTQTITGFSKLTKEEKINWLANTHFSNPTQALSILKKYWNDDPKLQQLHDEFIENTISNYYLPLGVAPNFTINDKLYTIPMAIEESSVVAAASKAAKFWGDRGGFKTTVLGTTKVGQVHFTYTGDKSVLADFFNTLRPKLISDAASLTANMEKRGGGIKTIMLVDKTEQLAHYYQLHCQFETLDAMGANFINSCLEQFASTLEREAENDARFRQSELSVIMSILSNYVPDCIVRAEVSCHVDQLAEKNINGREFAEKFLQAIAIATVEPYRAVTHNKGIMNGIDAVVLATGNDFRAVEAGVHAYAARSGQYSSLTNASITDDIFTFWMEIPLALGTVGGLTKLHPLVKWSMELLGNPSARELMQIVAVAGLAQNFAAVKSLTTTGIQQGHMKMHLMNILNQLEANPTEKQQTVTHFKTEAVTHSAVVTYINALRN
;
A
#
# COMPACT_ATOMS: atom_id res chain seq x y z
N LEU A 1 5.16 0.88 37.78
CA LEU A 1 6.54 0.32 37.89
C LEU A 1 6.61 -1.03 38.63
N ARG A 2 5.53 -1.53 39.26
CA ARG A 2 5.51 -2.84 39.97
C ARG A 2 5.02 -4.03 39.11
N TYR A 3 4.56 -3.81 37.87
CA TYR A 3 4.08 -4.88 36.99
C TYR A 3 5.12 -5.32 35.94
N LEU A 4 6.16 -4.56 35.68
CA LEU A 4 7.21 -4.88 34.71
C LEU A 4 8.33 -5.80 35.26
N SER A 5 8.47 -5.95 36.56
CA SER A 5 9.52 -6.81 37.16
C SER A 5 9.14 -8.30 37.21
N LYS A 6 7.87 -8.66 37.10
CA LYS A 6 7.42 -10.06 37.10
C LYS A 6 7.47 -10.75 35.73
N PHE A 7 7.51 -9.98 34.63
CA PHE A 7 7.60 -10.54 33.28
C PHE A 7 9.03 -10.91 32.89
N HIS A 8 10.03 -10.27 33.47
CA HIS A 8 11.44 -10.55 33.14
C HIS A 8 11.97 -11.87 33.76
N HIS A 9 11.38 -12.31 34.87
CA HIS A 9 11.77 -13.57 35.55
C HIS A 9 11.12 -14.83 34.94
N PHE A 10 10.03 -14.69 34.19
CA PHE A 10 9.32 -15.82 33.59
C PHE A 10 9.99 -16.28 32.28
N ILE A 11 10.62 -15.38 31.53
CA ILE A 11 11.26 -15.70 30.26
C ILE A 11 12.64 -16.38 30.45
N ILE A 12 13.37 -16.08 31.52
CA ILE A 12 14.71 -16.63 31.75
C ILE A 12 14.70 -18.07 32.26
N ASN A 13 13.64 -18.51 32.94
CA ASN A 13 13.57 -19.87 33.50
C ASN A 13 12.99 -20.93 32.57
N HIS A 14 12.42 -20.54 31.41
CA HIS A 14 11.85 -21.50 30.45
C HIS A 14 12.86 -21.99 29.39
N TYR A 15 14.05 -21.37 29.30
CA TYR A 15 15.07 -21.75 28.32
C TYR A 15 16.17 -22.67 28.86
N LYS A 16 16.11 -23.11 30.13
CA LYS A 16 17.18 -23.92 30.75
C LYS A 16 16.96 -25.43 30.83
N ASN A 17 15.82 -25.97 30.40
CA ASN A 17 15.53 -27.41 30.56
C ASN A 17 14.98 -28.12 29.32
N HIS A 18 15.54 -27.88 28.15
CA HIS A 18 15.38 -28.82 27.02
C HIS A 18 16.74 -29.26 26.50
N GLN A 19 17.23 -30.40 27.02
CA GLN A 19 18.27 -31.18 26.36
C GLN A 19 17.71 -31.76 25.08
N PHE A 20 18.12 -31.22 23.93
CA PHE A 20 17.89 -31.85 22.65
C PHE A 20 18.78 -33.04 22.49
N SER A 21 18.20 -34.26 22.34
CA SER A 21 18.91 -35.45 21.94
C SER A 21 19.49 -35.28 20.54
N THR A 22 20.80 -35.36 20.45
CA THR A 22 21.54 -35.31 19.19
C THR A 22 21.32 -36.60 18.41
N SER A 23 20.59 -36.54 17.32
CA SER A 23 20.59 -37.59 16.27
C SER A 23 21.82 -37.41 15.38
N PRO A 24 22.58 -38.47 15.08
CA PRO A 24 23.81 -38.36 14.31
C PRO A 24 23.51 -38.49 12.81
N TYR A 25 22.99 -37.43 12.19
CA TYR A 25 23.15 -37.24 10.75
C TYR A 25 24.17 -36.14 10.53
N LEU A 26 25.43 -36.52 10.61
CA LEU A 26 26.56 -35.71 10.15
C LEU A 26 26.50 -35.63 8.61
N CYS A 27 25.77 -34.66 8.07
CA CYS A 27 26.16 -34.09 6.80
C CYS A 27 27.48 -33.34 7.02
N LYS A 28 28.54 -33.81 6.38
CA LYS A 28 29.79 -33.05 6.26
C LYS A 28 29.52 -31.81 5.41
N ASP A 29 29.01 -30.74 6.04
CA ASP A 29 29.05 -29.41 5.47
C ASP A 29 30.50 -28.91 5.48
N ASP A 30 31.12 -29.00 4.34
CA ASP A 30 32.33 -28.27 4.02
C ASP A 30 31.94 -26.77 3.81
N LYS A 31 31.50 -26.15 4.91
CA LYS A 31 31.30 -24.69 4.97
C LYS A 31 32.67 -24.06 5.12
N THR A 32 33.40 -23.93 4.01
CA THR A 32 34.38 -22.88 3.86
C THR A 32 33.70 -21.59 4.21
N GLN A 33 34.01 -21.03 5.36
CA GLN A 33 33.55 -19.74 5.85
C GLN A 33 34.02 -18.69 4.83
N ARG A 34 33.15 -18.38 3.82
CA ARG A 34 33.42 -17.31 2.88
C ARG A 34 33.37 -16.03 3.67
N MET A 35 34.52 -15.42 3.88
CA MET A 35 34.62 -14.08 4.45
C MET A 35 33.92 -13.12 3.49
N THR A 36 32.76 -12.61 3.89
CA THR A 36 32.09 -11.52 3.19
C THR A 36 33.02 -10.31 3.25
N GLN A 37 33.67 -9.98 2.13
CA GLN A 37 34.47 -8.79 2.02
C GLN A 37 33.52 -7.58 1.77
N THR A 38 33.72 -6.52 2.55
CA THR A 38 33.12 -5.23 2.26
C THR A 38 33.66 -4.71 0.93
N ILE A 39 32.78 -4.14 0.11
CA ILE A 39 33.18 -3.50 -1.14
C ILE A 39 33.05 -1.99 -1.04
N THR A 40 34.10 -1.28 -1.43
CA THR A 40 34.09 0.17 -1.54
C THR A 40 33.83 0.57 -3.00
N GLY A 41 32.95 1.54 -3.21
CA GLY A 41 32.66 2.05 -4.56
C GLY A 41 31.73 1.17 -5.40
N PHE A 42 30.93 0.28 -4.80
CA PHE A 42 29.99 -0.59 -5.50
C PHE A 42 29.06 0.17 -6.47
N SER A 43 28.61 1.37 -6.08
CA SER A 43 27.76 2.21 -6.92
C SER A 43 28.40 2.69 -8.22
N LYS A 44 29.75 2.71 -8.29
CA LYS A 44 30.51 3.12 -9.47
C LYS A 44 30.77 1.98 -10.45
N LEU A 45 30.51 0.75 -10.07
CA LEU A 45 30.65 -0.42 -10.94
C LEU A 45 29.55 -0.44 -12.00
N THR A 46 29.90 -0.95 -13.17
CA THR A 46 28.93 -1.32 -14.20
C THR A 46 27.99 -2.42 -13.71
N LYS A 47 26.84 -2.61 -14.36
CA LYS A 47 25.90 -3.69 -14.03
C LYS A 47 26.57 -5.07 -14.10
N GLU A 48 27.35 -5.34 -15.12
CA GLU A 48 28.09 -6.61 -15.28
C GLU A 48 29.13 -6.81 -14.17
N GLU A 49 29.87 -5.78 -13.80
CA GLU A 49 30.83 -5.86 -12.67
C GLU A 49 30.14 -6.12 -11.35
N LYS A 50 28.97 -5.47 -11.09
CA LYS A 50 28.16 -5.70 -9.90
C LYS A 50 27.71 -7.15 -9.78
N ILE A 51 27.10 -7.72 -10.83
CA ILE A 51 26.63 -9.11 -10.80
C ILE A 51 27.76 -10.12 -10.72
N ASN A 52 28.91 -9.86 -11.37
CA ASN A 52 30.08 -10.71 -11.27
C ASN A 52 30.66 -10.72 -9.86
N TRP A 53 30.79 -9.55 -9.25
CA TRP A 53 31.25 -9.47 -7.85
C TRP A 53 30.31 -10.22 -6.90
N LEU A 54 29.00 -10.01 -7.02
CA LEU A 54 27.98 -10.70 -6.21
C LEU A 54 28.10 -12.24 -6.37
N ALA A 55 28.15 -12.72 -7.61
CA ALA A 55 28.19 -14.14 -7.91
C ALA A 55 29.44 -14.81 -7.32
N ASN A 56 30.61 -14.19 -7.50
CA ASN A 56 31.88 -14.74 -7.03
C ASN A 56 32.04 -14.65 -5.51
N THR A 57 31.45 -13.61 -4.87
CA THR A 57 31.62 -13.41 -3.43
C THR A 57 30.63 -14.24 -2.61
N HIS A 58 29.38 -14.37 -3.07
CA HIS A 58 28.31 -14.88 -2.22
C HIS A 58 27.74 -16.26 -2.62
N PHE A 59 28.00 -16.73 -3.85
CA PHE A 59 27.39 -17.97 -4.33
C PHE A 59 28.42 -19.11 -4.50
N SER A 60 28.02 -20.34 -4.16
CA SER A 60 28.84 -21.54 -4.37
C SER A 60 28.95 -21.90 -5.85
N ASN A 61 27.98 -21.53 -6.68
CA ASN A 61 28.01 -21.69 -8.11
C ASN A 61 27.79 -20.31 -8.79
N PRO A 62 28.86 -19.52 -9.00
CA PRO A 62 28.76 -18.20 -9.63
C PRO A 62 28.10 -18.21 -11.00
N THR A 63 28.41 -19.21 -11.84
CA THR A 63 27.85 -19.34 -13.18
C THR A 63 26.32 -19.49 -13.16
N GLN A 64 25.81 -20.32 -12.26
CA GLN A 64 24.37 -20.49 -12.09
C GLN A 64 23.72 -19.22 -11.56
N ALA A 65 24.32 -18.53 -10.60
CA ALA A 65 23.82 -17.27 -10.06
C ALA A 65 23.69 -16.19 -11.15
N LEU A 66 24.73 -16.03 -11.99
CA LEU A 66 24.70 -15.11 -13.14
C LEU A 66 23.63 -15.48 -14.15
N SER A 67 23.51 -16.78 -14.47
CA SER A 67 22.50 -17.28 -15.41
C SER A 67 21.08 -16.95 -14.94
N ILE A 68 20.80 -17.09 -13.63
CA ILE A 68 19.51 -16.75 -13.06
C ILE A 68 19.20 -15.25 -13.25
N LEU A 69 20.12 -14.36 -12.88
CA LEU A 69 19.92 -12.92 -13.03
C LEU A 69 19.65 -12.52 -14.48
N LYS A 70 20.43 -13.06 -15.43
CA LYS A 70 20.32 -12.75 -16.86
C LYS A 70 19.03 -13.27 -17.49
N LYS A 71 18.41 -14.33 -16.98
CA LYS A 71 17.09 -14.83 -17.42
C LYS A 71 15.95 -13.84 -17.19
N TYR A 72 16.11 -12.92 -16.22
CA TYR A 72 15.12 -11.90 -15.89
C TYR A 72 15.41 -10.55 -16.57
N TRP A 73 16.46 -10.46 -17.41
CA TRP A 73 16.66 -9.28 -18.24
C TRP A 73 15.68 -9.29 -19.40
N ASN A 74 15.28 -8.11 -19.84
CA ASN A 74 14.42 -7.97 -21.00
C ASN A 74 15.25 -8.13 -22.28
N ASP A 75 14.71 -8.80 -23.29
CA ASP A 75 15.35 -8.98 -24.61
C ASP A 75 15.38 -7.68 -25.42
N ASP A 76 14.50 -6.72 -25.15
CA ASP A 76 14.55 -5.35 -25.69
C ASP A 76 15.56 -4.52 -24.89
N PRO A 77 16.72 -4.12 -25.48
CA PRO A 77 17.75 -3.39 -24.76
C PRO A 77 17.30 -2.01 -24.26
N LYS A 78 16.38 -1.35 -25.00
CA LYS A 78 15.88 -0.03 -24.60
C LYS A 78 14.97 -0.14 -23.39
N LEU A 79 14.10 -1.17 -23.36
CA LEU A 79 13.24 -1.44 -22.23
C LEU A 79 14.07 -1.87 -21.01
N GLN A 80 15.12 -2.69 -21.23
CA GLN A 80 16.03 -3.07 -20.15
C GLN A 80 16.78 -1.86 -19.57
N GLN A 81 17.30 -0.97 -20.43
CA GLN A 81 17.94 0.26 -19.96
C GLN A 81 17.00 1.12 -19.15
N LEU A 82 15.76 1.30 -19.59
CA LEU A 82 14.74 2.04 -18.84
C LEU A 82 14.53 1.45 -17.43
N HIS A 83 14.44 0.11 -17.31
CA HIS A 83 14.29 -0.56 -16.02
C HIS A 83 15.55 -0.42 -15.15
N ASP A 84 16.73 -0.43 -15.74
CA ASP A 84 18.00 -0.25 -15.01
C ASP A 84 18.15 1.15 -14.39
N GLU A 85 17.44 2.14 -14.96
CA GLU A 85 17.48 3.55 -14.53
C GLU A 85 16.40 3.89 -13.49
N PHE A 86 15.48 2.97 -13.15
CA PHE A 86 14.43 3.23 -12.14
C PHE A 86 14.94 3.32 -10.72
N ILE A 87 15.97 2.53 -10.39
CA ILE A 87 16.60 2.53 -9.06
C ILE A 87 18.12 2.42 -9.19
N GLU A 88 18.83 2.81 -8.13
CA GLU A 88 20.28 2.67 -8.04
C GLU A 88 20.69 1.19 -7.91
N ASN A 89 21.88 0.86 -8.43
CA ASN A 89 22.47 -0.49 -8.32
C ASN A 89 21.61 -1.63 -8.88
N THR A 90 20.80 -1.38 -9.88
CA THR A 90 19.98 -2.40 -10.53
C THR A 90 20.86 -3.53 -11.07
N ILE A 91 20.51 -4.78 -10.79
CA ILE A 91 21.21 -5.98 -11.22
C ILE A 91 20.36 -6.87 -12.13
N SER A 92 19.03 -6.79 -12.00
CA SER A 92 18.05 -7.56 -12.79
C SER A 92 16.65 -6.99 -12.59
N ASN A 93 15.67 -7.55 -13.28
CA ASN A 93 14.27 -7.25 -13.06
C ASN A 93 13.65 -8.24 -12.07
N TYR A 94 12.70 -7.76 -11.28
CA TYR A 94 11.82 -8.58 -10.45
C TYR A 94 10.39 -8.41 -10.97
N TYR A 95 9.89 -9.40 -11.72
CA TYR A 95 8.58 -9.32 -12.34
C TYR A 95 7.46 -9.60 -11.36
N LEU A 96 6.44 -8.73 -11.37
CA LEU A 96 5.15 -8.96 -10.74
C LEU A 96 4.11 -9.29 -11.80
N PRO A 97 3.21 -10.28 -11.57
CA PRO A 97 2.10 -10.54 -12.48
C PRO A 97 1.19 -9.32 -12.60
N LEU A 98 0.80 -8.98 -13.84
CA LEU A 98 -0.23 -8.00 -14.14
C LEU A 98 -1.48 -8.73 -14.64
N GLY A 99 -2.57 -8.64 -13.88
CA GLY A 99 -3.89 -9.16 -14.24
C GLY A 99 -4.89 -8.05 -14.49
N VAL A 100 -6.09 -8.42 -14.90
CA VAL A 100 -7.23 -7.50 -15.05
C VAL A 100 -8.48 -8.04 -14.39
N ALA A 101 -9.24 -7.18 -13.75
CA ALA A 101 -10.53 -7.47 -13.14
C ALA A 101 -11.64 -6.72 -13.93
N PRO A 102 -12.44 -7.42 -14.75
CA PRO A 102 -13.51 -6.80 -15.54
C PRO A 102 -14.81 -6.61 -14.75
N ASN A 103 -15.78 -5.95 -15.39
CA ASN A 103 -17.17 -5.79 -14.96
C ASN A 103 -17.39 -4.87 -13.74
N PHE A 104 -16.49 -3.95 -13.49
CA PHE A 104 -16.72 -2.91 -12.48
C PHE A 104 -17.63 -1.82 -13.02
N THR A 105 -18.86 -1.75 -12.56
CA THR A 105 -19.75 -0.59 -12.79
C THR A 105 -19.54 0.40 -11.66
N ILE A 106 -18.94 1.57 -11.96
CA ILE A 106 -18.66 2.64 -11.01
C ILE A 106 -19.33 3.92 -11.50
N ASN A 107 -20.26 4.47 -10.72
CA ASN A 107 -21.07 5.64 -11.13
C ASN A 107 -21.63 5.49 -12.56
N ASP A 108 -22.21 4.32 -12.82
CA ASP A 108 -22.86 3.94 -14.08
C ASP A 108 -21.91 3.79 -15.29
N LYS A 109 -20.58 3.90 -15.09
CA LYS A 109 -19.55 3.64 -16.10
C LYS A 109 -18.89 2.29 -15.87
N LEU A 110 -18.70 1.52 -16.94
CA LEU A 110 -18.07 0.20 -16.89
C LEU A 110 -16.56 0.32 -17.01
N TYR A 111 -15.83 -0.38 -16.13
CA TYR A 111 -14.37 -0.45 -16.11
C TYR A 111 -13.86 -1.89 -16.10
N THR A 112 -12.69 -2.06 -16.70
CA THR A 112 -11.80 -3.20 -16.49
C THR A 112 -10.57 -2.67 -15.76
N ILE A 113 -10.33 -3.16 -14.55
CA ILE A 113 -9.31 -2.60 -13.66
C ILE A 113 -8.02 -3.42 -13.75
N PRO A 114 -6.87 -2.81 -14.09
CA PRO A 114 -5.56 -3.47 -14.05
C PRO A 114 -5.11 -3.66 -12.60
N MET A 115 -4.50 -4.80 -12.31
CA MET A 115 -4.06 -5.19 -10.97
C MET A 115 -2.69 -5.87 -11.04
N ALA A 116 -1.66 -5.27 -10.45
CA ALA A 116 -0.32 -5.84 -10.31
C ALA A 116 -0.13 -6.39 -8.91
N ILE A 117 -0.05 -7.71 -8.74
CA ILE A 117 0.06 -8.36 -7.43
C ILE A 117 0.58 -9.79 -7.57
N GLU A 118 1.31 -10.26 -6.55
CA GLU A 118 1.83 -11.63 -6.48
C GLU A 118 0.84 -12.61 -5.82
N GLU A 119 -0.12 -12.11 -5.02
CA GLU A 119 -1.03 -12.96 -4.25
C GLU A 119 -2.14 -13.54 -5.14
N SER A 120 -2.26 -14.85 -5.14
CA SER A 120 -3.31 -15.56 -5.85
C SER A 120 -4.69 -15.23 -5.29
N SER A 121 -5.72 -15.34 -6.11
CA SER A 121 -7.14 -15.09 -5.78
C SER A 121 -7.56 -13.61 -5.69
N VAL A 122 -6.66 -12.65 -5.55
CA VAL A 122 -7.00 -11.22 -5.41
C VAL A 122 -7.79 -10.75 -6.64
N VAL A 123 -7.24 -10.93 -7.84
CA VAL A 123 -7.89 -10.51 -9.10
C VAL A 123 -9.22 -11.23 -9.31
N ALA A 124 -9.28 -12.54 -8.99
CA ALA A 124 -10.50 -13.32 -9.12
C ALA A 124 -11.59 -12.91 -8.12
N ALA A 125 -11.20 -12.58 -6.88
CA ALA A 125 -12.11 -12.09 -5.84
C ALA A 125 -12.70 -10.72 -6.22
N ALA A 126 -11.87 -9.79 -6.69
CA ALA A 126 -12.29 -8.50 -7.19
C ALA A 126 -13.28 -8.63 -8.35
N SER A 127 -12.97 -9.48 -9.35
CA SER A 127 -13.87 -9.75 -10.50
C SER A 127 -15.21 -10.34 -10.09
N LYS A 128 -15.22 -11.25 -9.10
CA LYS A 128 -16.46 -11.86 -8.57
C LYS A 128 -17.31 -10.81 -7.83
N ALA A 129 -16.69 -9.95 -7.04
CA ALA A 129 -17.39 -8.85 -6.34
C ALA A 129 -17.94 -7.85 -7.35
N ALA A 130 -17.16 -7.48 -8.39
CA ALA A 130 -17.60 -6.59 -9.45
C ALA A 130 -18.85 -7.13 -10.15
N LYS A 131 -18.85 -8.39 -10.57
CA LYS A 131 -20.03 -9.05 -11.16
C LYS A 131 -21.22 -9.08 -10.21
N PHE A 132 -20.99 -9.44 -8.92
CA PHE A 132 -22.05 -9.52 -7.92
C PHE A 132 -22.76 -8.17 -7.75
N TRP A 133 -22.01 -7.09 -7.63
CA TRP A 133 -22.56 -5.74 -7.46
C TRP A 133 -23.04 -5.12 -8.76
N GLY A 134 -22.46 -5.50 -9.92
CA GLY A 134 -22.90 -5.03 -11.23
C GLY A 134 -24.40 -5.29 -11.47
N ASP A 135 -24.89 -6.48 -11.07
CA ASP A 135 -26.31 -6.86 -11.15
C ASP A 135 -27.20 -6.14 -10.09
N ARG A 136 -26.63 -5.34 -9.20
CA ARG A 136 -27.28 -4.66 -8.04
C ARG A 136 -27.07 -3.15 -8.02
N GLY A 137 -26.86 -2.53 -9.19
CA GLY A 137 -26.65 -1.10 -9.32
C GLY A 137 -25.21 -0.62 -9.29
N GLY A 138 -24.25 -1.54 -9.15
CA GLY A 138 -22.81 -1.24 -9.17
C GLY A 138 -22.32 -0.53 -7.92
N PHE A 139 -21.16 0.11 -8.04
CA PHE A 139 -20.53 0.91 -7.00
C PHE A 139 -20.84 2.38 -7.20
N LYS A 140 -21.11 3.08 -6.10
CA LYS A 140 -21.23 4.54 -6.09
C LYS A 140 -20.04 5.12 -5.35
N THR A 141 -19.51 6.24 -5.85
CA THR A 141 -18.35 6.89 -5.27
C THR A 141 -18.49 8.40 -5.25
N THR A 142 -17.93 9.01 -4.21
CA THR A 142 -17.88 10.47 -4.05
C THR A 142 -16.51 10.88 -3.54
N VAL A 143 -15.84 11.82 -4.20
CA VAL A 143 -14.60 12.44 -3.69
C VAL A 143 -14.98 13.54 -2.72
N LEU A 144 -14.73 13.33 -1.44
CA LEU A 144 -15.07 14.25 -0.35
C LEU A 144 -14.05 15.38 -0.19
N GLY A 145 -12.80 15.13 -0.58
CA GLY A 145 -11.73 16.13 -0.55
C GLY A 145 -10.50 15.69 -1.30
N THR A 146 -9.63 16.65 -1.64
CA THR A 146 -8.38 16.44 -2.38
C THR A 146 -7.19 17.16 -1.74
N THR A 147 -7.37 17.67 -0.52
CA THR A 147 -6.38 18.47 0.18
C THR A 147 -5.22 17.62 0.66
N LYS A 148 -4.01 18.01 0.25
CA LYS A 148 -2.76 17.40 0.67
C LYS A 148 -2.05 18.30 1.68
N VAL A 149 -1.15 17.74 2.48
CA VAL A 149 -0.59 18.39 3.66
C VAL A 149 0.93 18.26 3.67
N GLY A 150 1.58 19.28 4.20
CA GLY A 150 2.98 19.24 4.57
C GLY A 150 3.28 20.22 5.70
N GLN A 151 4.43 20.05 6.35
CA GLN A 151 4.82 20.88 7.49
C GLN A 151 6.25 21.39 7.35
N VAL A 152 6.46 22.60 7.87
CA VAL A 152 7.78 23.08 8.30
C VAL A 152 7.83 22.92 9.81
N HIS A 153 8.75 22.11 10.30
CA HIS A 153 8.96 21.84 11.72
C HIS A 153 10.11 22.70 12.24
N PHE A 154 9.87 23.47 13.30
CA PHE A 154 10.87 24.36 13.84
C PHE A 154 10.76 24.47 15.37
N THR A 155 11.84 24.90 16.00
CA THR A 155 11.88 25.25 17.43
C THR A 155 11.92 26.75 17.61
N TYR A 156 11.30 27.22 18.70
CA TYR A 156 11.36 28.62 19.13
C TYR A 156 11.35 28.71 20.64
N THR A 157 12.34 29.45 21.21
CA THR A 157 12.55 29.53 22.66
C THR A 157 11.92 30.76 23.31
N GLY A 158 11.40 31.71 22.51
CA GLY A 158 10.81 32.94 22.99
C GLY A 158 9.33 32.87 23.36
N ASP A 159 8.71 34.03 23.52
CA ASP A 159 7.31 34.17 23.88
C ASP A 159 6.38 33.81 22.71
N LYS A 160 5.36 33.00 23.00
CA LYS A 160 4.37 32.52 22.01
C LYS A 160 3.59 33.63 21.33
N SER A 161 3.30 34.73 22.06
CA SER A 161 2.58 35.89 21.50
C SER A 161 3.43 36.60 20.45
N VAL A 162 4.73 36.72 20.69
CA VAL A 162 5.69 37.32 19.74
C VAL A 162 5.74 36.48 18.46
N LEU A 163 5.77 35.16 18.58
CA LEU A 163 5.74 34.24 17.42
C LEU A 163 4.43 34.35 16.63
N ALA A 164 3.29 34.44 17.32
CA ALA A 164 1.98 34.57 16.67
C ALA A 164 1.85 35.89 15.90
N ASP A 165 2.30 37.01 16.49
CA ASP A 165 2.30 38.31 15.83
C ASP A 165 3.28 38.37 14.65
N PHE A 166 4.44 37.73 14.80
CA PHE A 166 5.38 37.56 13.69
C PHE A 166 4.77 36.78 12.55
N PHE A 167 4.14 35.66 12.84
CA PHE A 167 3.50 34.82 11.81
C PHE A 167 2.42 35.57 11.02
N ASN A 168 1.64 36.44 11.67
CA ASN A 168 0.63 37.25 10.98
C ASN A 168 1.26 38.17 9.93
N THR A 169 2.43 38.72 10.21
CA THR A 169 3.19 39.56 9.26
C THR A 169 3.95 38.74 8.22
N LEU A 170 4.40 37.54 8.59
CA LEU A 170 5.19 36.63 7.76
C LEU A 170 4.33 35.95 6.67
N ARG A 171 3.08 35.55 6.99
CA ARG A 171 2.23 34.74 6.12
C ARG A 171 2.08 35.27 4.69
N PRO A 172 1.82 36.57 4.43
CA PRO A 172 1.78 37.12 3.07
C PRO A 172 3.11 36.95 2.33
N LYS A 173 4.23 37.05 3.05
CA LYS A 173 5.56 36.91 2.48
C LYS A 173 5.91 35.47 2.11
N LEU A 174 5.50 34.50 2.92
CA LEU A 174 5.61 33.07 2.57
C LEU A 174 4.94 32.79 1.22
N ILE A 175 3.74 33.33 1.00
CA ILE A 175 3.00 33.18 -0.25
C ILE A 175 3.70 33.87 -1.41
N SER A 176 4.14 35.14 -1.21
CA SER A 176 4.78 35.89 -2.29
C SER A 176 6.14 35.32 -2.71
N ASP A 177 6.92 34.81 -1.76
CA ASP A 177 8.24 34.23 -2.04
C ASP A 177 8.11 32.86 -2.75
N ALA A 178 7.00 32.15 -2.55
CA ALA A 178 6.68 30.90 -3.25
C ALA A 178 5.97 31.11 -4.61
N ALA A 179 5.64 32.34 -5.00
CA ALA A 179 4.81 32.60 -6.19
C ALA A 179 5.37 32.02 -7.49
N SER A 180 6.69 32.03 -7.68
CA SER A 180 7.34 31.42 -8.86
C SER A 180 7.16 29.91 -8.92
N LEU A 181 7.11 29.23 -7.76
CA LEU A 181 6.91 27.78 -7.62
C LEU A 181 5.44 27.41 -7.86
N THR A 182 4.51 28.26 -7.41
CA THR A 182 3.07 27.97 -7.44
C THR A 182 2.39 28.38 -8.74
N ALA A 183 2.95 29.31 -9.52
CA ALA A 183 2.32 29.94 -10.68
C ALA A 183 1.72 28.95 -11.68
N ASN A 184 2.41 27.84 -12.00
CA ASN A 184 1.91 26.83 -12.94
C ASN A 184 0.79 25.96 -12.35
N MET A 185 0.80 25.75 -11.05
CA MET A 185 -0.25 25.00 -10.34
C MET A 185 -1.51 25.88 -10.21
N GLU A 186 -1.34 27.14 -9.85
CA GLU A 186 -2.43 28.12 -9.70
C GLU A 186 -3.16 28.39 -11.01
N LYS A 187 -2.45 28.50 -12.13
CA LYS A 187 -3.06 28.61 -13.47
C LYS A 187 -4.01 27.46 -13.81
N ARG A 188 -3.83 26.30 -13.19
CA ARG A 188 -4.67 25.12 -13.36
C ARG A 188 -5.76 24.98 -12.29
N GLY A 189 -5.79 25.89 -11.31
CA GLY A 189 -6.76 25.91 -10.22
C GLY A 189 -6.32 25.18 -8.94
N GLY A 190 -5.04 24.82 -8.84
CA GLY A 190 -4.41 24.28 -7.62
C GLY A 190 -3.58 25.32 -6.88
N GLY A 191 -2.66 24.90 -6.03
CA GLY A 191 -1.73 25.74 -5.30
C GLY A 191 -1.85 25.62 -3.79
N ILE A 192 -1.37 26.64 -3.07
CA ILE A 192 -1.43 26.74 -1.61
C ILE A 192 -2.86 27.07 -1.18
N LYS A 193 -3.45 26.27 -0.29
CA LYS A 193 -4.77 26.54 0.29
C LYS A 193 -4.68 27.31 1.59
N THR A 194 -3.88 26.81 2.53
CA THR A 194 -3.71 27.45 3.84
C THR A 194 -2.29 27.27 4.36
N ILE A 195 -1.85 28.23 5.16
CA ILE A 195 -0.64 28.13 6.00
C ILE A 195 -1.07 28.52 7.41
N MET A 196 -0.85 27.66 8.38
CA MET A 196 -1.22 27.84 9.79
C MET A 196 -0.01 27.65 10.69
N LEU A 197 0.15 28.50 11.70
CA LEU A 197 1.06 28.26 12.81
C LEU A 197 0.39 27.32 13.81
N VAL A 198 1.05 26.21 14.15
CA VAL A 198 0.56 25.24 15.12
C VAL A 198 1.54 25.12 16.28
N ASP A 199 1.06 25.40 17.49
CA ASP A 199 1.80 25.20 18.72
C ASP A 199 1.77 23.72 19.14
N LYS A 200 2.93 23.11 19.31
CA LYS A 200 3.15 21.73 19.73
C LYS A 200 3.95 21.64 21.04
N THR A 201 4.05 22.74 21.76
CA THR A 201 4.87 22.82 22.98
C THR A 201 4.39 21.92 24.12
N GLU A 202 3.14 21.51 24.13
CA GLU A 202 2.60 20.52 25.09
C GLU A 202 3.15 19.10 24.82
N GLN A 203 3.47 18.77 23.54
CA GLN A 203 4.00 17.48 23.15
C GLN A 203 5.52 17.42 23.22
N LEU A 204 6.16 18.51 22.81
CA LEU A 204 7.62 18.64 22.80
C LEU A 204 8.00 20.11 23.06
N ALA A 205 8.87 20.37 24.04
CA ALA A 205 9.29 21.70 24.43
C ALA A 205 9.81 22.51 23.24
N HIS A 206 9.37 23.77 23.13
CA HIS A 206 9.76 24.72 22.09
C HIS A 206 9.36 24.33 20.65
N TYR A 207 8.55 23.32 20.45
CA TYR A 207 8.21 22.80 19.13
C TYR A 207 6.97 23.48 18.53
N TYR A 208 7.11 23.93 17.28
CA TYR A 208 6.06 24.54 16.46
C TYR A 208 6.08 24.01 15.04
N GLN A 209 4.99 24.22 14.31
CA GLN A 209 4.85 23.84 12.89
C GLN A 209 4.23 24.99 12.09
N LEU A 210 4.72 25.20 10.85
CA LEU A 210 3.86 25.72 9.80
C LEU A 210 3.13 24.51 9.19
N HIS A 211 1.84 24.40 9.43
CA HIS A 211 0.99 23.37 8.84
C HIS A 211 0.37 23.93 7.55
N CYS A 212 0.71 23.33 6.41
CA CYS A 212 0.39 23.83 5.10
C CYS A 212 -0.53 22.86 4.36
N GLN A 213 -1.58 23.39 3.73
CA GLN A 213 -2.51 22.61 2.91
C GLN A 213 -2.39 23.03 1.45
N PHE A 214 -2.50 22.04 0.55
CA PHE A 214 -2.29 22.22 -0.88
C PHE A 214 -3.37 21.52 -1.70
N GLU A 215 -3.68 22.10 -2.87
CA GLU A 215 -4.39 21.44 -3.95
C GLU A 215 -3.42 21.18 -5.11
N THR A 216 -3.25 19.92 -5.50
CA THR A 216 -2.28 19.51 -6.53
C THR A 216 -2.94 18.91 -7.78
N LEU A 217 -4.26 18.93 -7.84
CA LEU A 217 -5.06 18.44 -8.97
C LEU A 217 -4.68 17.00 -9.34
N ASP A 218 -4.27 16.77 -10.59
CA ASP A 218 -3.89 15.46 -11.12
C ASP A 218 -2.47 15.01 -10.72
N ALA A 219 -1.69 15.84 -10.02
CA ALA A 219 -0.39 15.43 -9.50
C ALA A 219 -0.52 14.84 -8.09
N MET A 220 0.26 13.81 -7.77
CA MET A 220 0.45 13.39 -6.37
C MET A 220 1.02 14.56 -5.54
N GLY A 221 1.91 15.33 -6.13
CA GLY A 221 2.31 16.65 -5.65
C GLY A 221 3.57 16.69 -4.78
N ALA A 222 4.28 15.57 -4.57
CA ALA A 222 5.40 15.50 -3.63
C ALA A 222 6.47 16.56 -3.88
N ASN A 223 7.00 16.66 -5.10
CA ASN A 223 8.03 17.65 -5.42
C ASN A 223 7.53 19.08 -5.29
N PHE A 224 6.30 19.36 -5.74
CA PHE A 224 5.69 20.68 -5.64
C PHE A 224 5.54 21.12 -4.18
N ILE A 225 4.97 20.25 -3.34
CA ILE A 225 4.75 20.52 -1.92
C ILE A 225 6.09 20.73 -1.22
N ASN A 226 7.06 19.83 -1.40
CA ASN A 226 8.37 19.95 -0.76
C ASN A 226 9.10 21.23 -1.17
N SER A 227 9.09 21.61 -2.45
CA SER A 227 9.69 22.88 -2.90
C SER A 227 9.03 24.10 -2.24
N CYS A 228 7.70 24.10 -2.09
CA CYS A 228 7.01 25.17 -1.35
C CYS A 228 7.40 25.20 0.12
N LEU A 229 7.49 24.05 0.78
CA LEU A 229 7.85 23.96 2.20
C LEU A 229 9.30 24.36 2.46
N GLU A 230 10.23 23.99 1.58
CA GLU A 230 11.64 24.44 1.64
C GLU A 230 11.74 25.97 1.47
N GLN A 231 10.96 26.55 0.55
CA GLN A 231 10.88 28.00 0.40
C GLN A 231 10.30 28.65 1.66
N PHE A 232 9.25 28.08 2.26
CA PHE A 232 8.69 28.59 3.51
C PHE A 232 9.69 28.52 4.67
N ALA A 233 10.45 27.43 4.78
CA ALA A 233 11.51 27.27 5.76
C ALA A 233 12.57 28.38 5.62
N SER A 234 13.10 28.57 4.42
CA SER A 234 14.09 29.63 4.12
C SER A 234 13.54 31.04 4.40
N THR A 235 12.28 31.31 4.03
CA THR A 235 11.66 32.60 4.31
C THR A 235 11.45 32.83 5.81
N LEU A 236 11.00 31.79 6.54
CA LEU A 236 10.80 31.85 8.00
C LEU A 236 12.11 32.21 8.72
N GLU A 237 13.20 31.50 8.43
CA GLU A 237 14.52 31.76 9.05
C GLU A 237 15.04 33.16 8.70
N ARG A 238 15.06 33.53 7.42
CA ARG A 238 15.53 34.82 6.96
C ARG A 238 14.78 36.00 7.62
N GLU A 239 13.45 35.91 7.70
CA GLU A 239 12.65 36.97 8.29
C GLU A 239 12.79 37.03 9.80
N ALA A 240 12.95 35.88 10.48
CA ALA A 240 13.23 35.84 11.91
C ALA A 240 14.60 36.44 12.25
N GLU A 241 15.65 36.14 11.47
CA GLU A 241 16.99 36.76 11.63
C GLU A 241 16.97 38.26 11.50
N ASN A 242 16.14 38.83 10.63
CA ASN A 242 16.02 40.25 10.38
C ASN A 242 15.08 40.98 11.35
N ASP A 243 14.31 40.26 12.18
CA ASP A 243 13.35 40.86 13.10
C ASP A 243 13.93 41.06 14.49
N ALA A 244 13.88 42.28 14.97
CA ALA A 244 14.43 42.65 16.28
C ALA A 244 13.78 41.89 17.46
N ARG A 245 12.58 41.37 17.29
CA ARG A 245 11.86 40.58 18.30
C ARG A 245 12.53 39.25 18.63
N PHE A 246 13.37 38.73 17.72
CA PHE A 246 14.06 37.43 17.87
C PHE A 246 15.51 37.58 18.40
N ARG A 247 15.98 38.80 18.74
CA ARG A 247 17.38 39.03 19.19
C ARG A 247 17.74 38.28 20.47
N GLN A 248 16.78 37.96 21.32
CA GLN A 248 16.97 37.29 22.61
C GLN A 248 16.38 35.88 22.65
N SER A 249 15.92 35.37 21.52
CA SER A 249 15.31 34.06 21.38
C SER A 249 15.87 33.38 20.14
N GLU A 250 15.86 32.06 20.13
CA GLU A 250 16.33 31.27 19.01
C GLU A 250 15.13 30.68 18.26
N LEU A 251 15.10 30.86 16.95
CA LEU A 251 14.21 30.16 16.04
C LEU A 251 15.07 29.34 15.07
N SER A 252 14.84 28.05 14.99
CA SER A 252 15.59 27.16 14.12
C SER A 252 14.66 26.18 13.42
N VAL A 253 14.70 26.14 12.09
CA VAL A 253 14.01 25.13 11.30
C VAL A 253 14.74 23.80 11.42
N ILE A 254 14.00 22.74 11.75
CA ILE A 254 14.55 21.39 11.89
C ILE A 254 14.40 20.60 10.59
N MET A 255 13.23 20.69 9.95
CA MET A 255 12.93 20.01 8.67
C MET A 255 11.65 20.54 8.04
N SER A 256 11.53 20.33 6.73
CA SER A 256 10.33 20.63 5.96
C SER A 256 10.01 19.43 5.06
N ILE A 257 8.79 18.88 5.14
CA ILE A 257 8.41 17.69 4.39
C ILE A 257 6.89 17.58 4.24
N LEU A 258 6.43 17.03 3.12
CA LEU A 258 5.04 16.63 2.95
C LEU A 258 4.64 15.55 3.96
N SER A 259 3.34 15.39 4.20
CA SER A 259 2.80 14.28 4.97
C SER A 259 2.11 13.27 4.07
N ASN A 260 2.36 11.97 4.30
CA ASN A 260 1.57 10.89 3.71
C ASN A 260 0.23 10.68 4.45
N TYR A 261 0.08 11.23 5.65
CA TYR A 261 -1.20 11.27 6.33
C TYR A 261 -1.98 12.49 5.85
N VAL A 262 -2.98 12.26 5.01
CA VAL A 262 -3.79 13.28 4.32
C VAL A 262 -5.28 13.08 4.59
N PRO A 263 -5.73 13.31 5.82
CA PRO A 263 -7.11 13.00 6.26
C PRO A 263 -8.19 13.79 5.51
N ASP A 264 -7.82 14.83 4.75
CA ASP A 264 -8.72 15.65 3.93
C ASP A 264 -8.61 15.33 2.43
N CYS A 265 -7.86 14.29 2.04
CA CYS A 265 -7.80 13.78 0.66
C CYS A 265 -8.61 12.48 0.57
N ILE A 266 -9.91 12.56 0.79
CA ILE A 266 -10.82 11.44 1.08
C ILE A 266 -11.71 11.12 -0.11
N VAL A 267 -11.89 9.81 -0.34
CA VAL A 267 -12.91 9.28 -1.23
C VAL A 267 -13.80 8.29 -0.46
N ARG A 268 -15.10 8.38 -0.69
CA ARG A 268 -16.11 7.41 -0.27
C ARG A 268 -16.42 6.48 -1.43
N ALA A 269 -16.44 5.17 -1.17
CA ALA A 269 -16.97 4.14 -2.06
C ALA A 269 -18.03 3.34 -1.31
N GLU A 270 -19.14 3.03 -1.99
CA GLU A 270 -20.27 2.32 -1.39
C GLU A 270 -20.98 1.42 -2.38
N VAL A 271 -21.69 0.44 -1.83
CA VAL A 271 -22.66 -0.43 -2.53
C VAL A 271 -23.90 -0.55 -1.66
N SER A 272 -25.06 -0.68 -2.31
CA SER A 272 -26.34 -0.78 -1.61
C SER A 272 -27.32 -1.63 -2.40
N CYS A 273 -28.12 -2.46 -1.72
CA CYS A 273 -29.22 -3.19 -2.32
C CYS A 273 -30.25 -3.64 -1.25
N HIS A 274 -31.43 -4.04 -1.67
CA HIS A 274 -32.39 -4.69 -0.78
C HIS A 274 -31.81 -6.01 -0.24
N VAL A 275 -32.03 -6.32 1.05
CA VAL A 275 -31.45 -7.51 1.71
C VAL A 275 -31.75 -8.81 0.98
N ASP A 276 -32.91 -8.98 0.37
CA ASP A 276 -33.27 -10.19 -0.37
C ASP A 276 -32.36 -10.46 -1.57
N GLN A 277 -31.77 -9.42 -2.15
CA GLN A 277 -30.82 -9.56 -3.26
C GLN A 277 -29.46 -10.14 -2.84
N LEU A 278 -29.20 -10.23 -1.52
CA LEU A 278 -27.99 -10.81 -0.97
C LEU A 278 -28.10 -12.32 -0.77
N ALA A 279 -29.24 -12.94 -1.05
CA ALA A 279 -29.45 -14.38 -0.89
C ALA A 279 -28.42 -15.20 -1.68
N GLU A 280 -27.87 -16.23 -1.06
CA GLU A 280 -26.95 -17.22 -1.62
C GLU A 280 -27.58 -18.64 -1.50
N LYS A 281 -26.96 -19.64 -2.15
CA LYS A 281 -27.53 -21.00 -2.26
C LYS A 281 -28.02 -21.60 -0.93
N ASN A 282 -27.36 -21.29 0.19
CA ASN A 282 -27.60 -21.93 1.48
C ASN A 282 -27.90 -20.92 2.61
N ILE A 283 -28.11 -19.64 2.30
CA ILE A 283 -28.37 -18.60 3.28
C ILE A 283 -29.32 -17.57 2.67
N ASN A 284 -30.36 -17.19 3.42
CA ASN A 284 -31.25 -16.12 2.97
C ASN A 284 -30.57 -14.74 3.08
N GLY A 285 -31.08 -13.76 2.33
CA GLY A 285 -30.41 -12.46 2.22
C GLY A 285 -30.34 -11.68 3.53
N ARG A 286 -31.37 -11.76 4.38
CA ARG A 286 -31.41 -11.15 5.70
C ARG A 286 -30.35 -11.75 6.62
N GLU A 287 -30.27 -13.06 6.72
CA GLU A 287 -29.27 -13.77 7.53
C GLU A 287 -27.85 -13.46 7.04
N PHE A 288 -27.63 -13.41 5.73
CA PHE A 288 -26.34 -13.01 5.16
C PHE A 288 -25.95 -11.58 5.60
N ALA A 289 -26.90 -10.63 5.44
CA ALA A 289 -26.66 -9.22 5.78
C ALA A 289 -26.32 -9.06 7.27
N GLU A 290 -27.06 -9.72 8.17
CA GLU A 290 -26.83 -9.67 9.62
C GLU A 290 -25.47 -10.26 10.01
N LYS A 291 -25.08 -11.42 9.45
CA LYS A 291 -23.75 -12.00 9.66
C LYS A 291 -22.63 -11.11 9.13
N PHE A 292 -22.87 -10.46 7.99
CA PHE A 292 -21.90 -9.51 7.42
C PHE A 292 -21.73 -8.30 8.32
N LEU A 293 -22.83 -7.70 8.84
CA LEU A 293 -22.76 -6.60 9.80
C LEU A 293 -21.98 -6.98 11.06
N GLN A 294 -22.23 -8.17 11.61
CA GLN A 294 -21.50 -8.67 12.78
C GLN A 294 -20.01 -8.80 12.50
N ALA A 295 -19.62 -9.30 11.32
CA ALA A 295 -18.22 -9.41 10.92
C ALA A 295 -17.53 -8.04 10.82
N ILE A 296 -18.22 -7.00 10.33
CA ILE A 296 -17.72 -5.62 10.32
C ILE A 296 -17.63 -5.07 11.75
N ALA A 297 -18.65 -5.26 12.57
CA ALA A 297 -18.66 -4.81 13.99
C ALA A 297 -17.50 -5.43 14.76
N ILE A 298 -17.21 -6.72 14.59
CA ILE A 298 -16.04 -7.38 15.19
C ILE A 298 -14.75 -6.71 14.73
N ALA A 299 -14.59 -6.45 13.43
CA ALA A 299 -13.40 -5.77 12.89
C ALA A 299 -13.27 -4.30 13.35
N THR A 300 -14.37 -3.69 13.81
CA THR A 300 -14.35 -2.33 14.37
C THR A 300 -13.80 -2.29 15.80
N VAL A 301 -14.09 -3.30 16.62
CA VAL A 301 -13.78 -3.30 18.06
C VAL A 301 -12.56 -4.16 18.42
N GLU A 302 -12.17 -5.10 17.55
CA GLU A 302 -11.11 -6.07 17.83
C GLU A 302 -9.88 -5.81 16.92
N PRO A 303 -8.75 -5.30 17.46
CA PRO A 303 -7.59 -4.88 16.65
C PRO A 303 -6.94 -5.99 15.81
N TYR A 304 -6.83 -7.22 16.31
CA TYR A 304 -6.25 -8.34 15.53
C TYR A 304 -7.08 -8.65 14.29
N ARG A 305 -8.42 -8.56 14.44
CA ARG A 305 -9.32 -8.73 13.30
C ARG A 305 -9.28 -7.51 12.38
N ALA A 306 -9.22 -6.30 12.92
CA ALA A 306 -9.14 -5.06 12.17
C ALA A 306 -7.91 -5.03 11.24
N VAL A 307 -6.73 -5.42 11.71
CA VAL A 307 -5.49 -5.48 10.92
C VAL A 307 -5.65 -6.43 9.73
N THR A 308 -6.15 -7.64 9.97
CA THR A 308 -6.39 -8.64 8.91
C THR A 308 -7.48 -8.19 7.94
N HIS A 309 -8.51 -7.51 8.45
CA HIS A 309 -9.60 -6.96 7.67
C HIS A 309 -9.12 -5.86 6.72
N ASN A 310 -8.36 -4.91 7.22
CA ASN A 310 -7.83 -3.80 6.43
C ASN A 310 -6.74 -4.25 5.44
N LYS A 311 -5.90 -5.26 5.79
CA LYS A 311 -4.99 -5.90 4.82
C LYS A 311 -5.78 -6.43 3.61
N GLY A 312 -6.96 -7.01 3.85
CA GLY A 312 -7.85 -7.45 2.77
C GLY A 312 -8.34 -6.30 1.85
N ILE A 313 -8.51 -5.09 2.38
CA ILE A 313 -8.80 -3.89 1.59
C ILE A 313 -7.57 -3.51 0.76
N MET A 314 -6.39 -3.50 1.41
CA MET A 314 -5.13 -3.10 0.77
C MET A 314 -4.74 -4.03 -0.38
N ASN A 315 -5.06 -5.32 -0.35
CA ASN A 315 -4.88 -6.22 -1.48
C ASN A 315 -5.49 -5.67 -2.79
N GLY A 316 -6.68 -5.08 -2.72
CA GLY A 316 -7.32 -4.45 -3.87
C GLY A 316 -6.72 -3.10 -4.23
N ILE A 317 -6.44 -2.27 -3.23
CA ILE A 317 -5.87 -0.92 -3.40
C ILE A 317 -4.48 -1.01 -4.01
N ASP A 318 -3.57 -1.76 -3.38
CA ASP A 318 -2.16 -1.84 -3.78
C ASP A 318 -2.00 -2.41 -5.18
N ALA A 319 -2.81 -3.41 -5.53
CA ALA A 319 -2.76 -3.99 -6.86
C ALA A 319 -3.04 -2.96 -7.97
N VAL A 320 -3.97 -2.01 -7.74
CA VAL A 320 -4.28 -0.94 -8.70
C VAL A 320 -3.27 0.19 -8.61
N VAL A 321 -2.85 0.56 -7.40
CA VAL A 321 -1.84 1.62 -7.16
C VAL A 321 -0.52 1.25 -7.83
N LEU A 322 -0.06 0.00 -7.71
CA LEU A 322 1.12 -0.52 -8.41
C LEU A 322 0.94 -0.52 -9.93
N ALA A 323 -0.21 -1.04 -10.44
CA ALA A 323 -0.49 -1.09 -11.87
C ALA A 323 -0.55 0.29 -12.53
N THR A 324 -0.88 1.34 -11.77
CA THR A 324 -0.97 2.74 -12.21
C THR A 324 0.27 3.58 -11.88
N GLY A 325 1.34 2.95 -11.35
CA GLY A 325 2.62 3.59 -11.07
C GLY A 325 2.59 4.63 -9.96
N ASN A 326 1.63 4.52 -9.04
CA ASN A 326 1.53 5.34 -7.84
C ASN A 326 2.31 4.73 -6.66
N ASP A 327 2.57 5.52 -5.61
CA ASP A 327 3.33 5.10 -4.44
C ASP A 327 2.43 4.34 -3.44
N PHE A 328 2.44 3.01 -3.52
CA PHE A 328 1.67 2.14 -2.62
C PHE A 328 2.08 2.30 -1.15
N ARG A 329 3.37 2.59 -0.86
CA ARG A 329 3.86 2.73 0.52
C ARG A 329 3.30 3.99 1.18
N ALA A 330 3.20 5.09 0.41
CA ALA A 330 2.57 6.33 0.87
C ALA A 330 1.07 6.12 1.13
N VAL A 331 0.40 5.37 0.24
CA VAL A 331 -1.02 5.03 0.38
C VAL A 331 -1.24 4.15 1.61
N GLU A 332 -0.49 3.05 1.78
CA GLU A 332 -0.59 2.18 2.96
C GLU A 332 -0.38 2.95 4.27
N ALA A 333 0.71 3.74 4.35
CA ALA A 333 1.02 4.52 5.54
C ALA A 333 -0.13 5.48 5.91
N GLY A 334 -0.67 6.20 4.92
CA GLY A 334 -1.78 7.12 5.12
C GLY A 334 -3.08 6.43 5.54
N VAL A 335 -3.42 5.32 4.88
CA VAL A 335 -4.65 4.53 5.14
C VAL A 335 -4.58 3.86 6.51
N HIS A 336 -3.44 3.26 6.89
CA HIS A 336 -3.28 2.64 8.22
C HIS A 336 -3.28 3.67 9.35
N ALA A 337 -2.66 4.83 9.15
CA ALA A 337 -2.76 5.95 10.10
C ALA A 337 -4.21 6.42 10.25
N TYR A 338 -4.97 6.48 9.15
CA TYR A 338 -6.38 6.85 9.17
C TYR A 338 -7.25 5.80 9.90
N ALA A 339 -6.93 4.51 9.77
CA ALA A 339 -7.60 3.44 10.52
C ALA A 339 -7.41 3.58 12.05
N ALA A 340 -6.36 4.26 12.50
CA ALA A 340 -6.05 4.49 13.91
C ALA A 340 -6.45 5.90 14.42
N ARG A 341 -7.14 6.72 13.61
CA ARG A 341 -7.45 8.13 13.92
C ARG A 341 -8.30 8.34 15.18
N SER A 342 -9.04 7.34 15.61
CA SER A 342 -9.84 7.37 16.85
C SER A 342 -9.04 7.04 18.12
N GLY A 343 -7.72 6.79 18.01
CA GLY A 343 -6.86 6.35 19.12
C GLY A 343 -6.70 4.83 19.19
N GLN A 344 -7.50 4.06 18.46
CA GLN A 344 -7.38 2.61 18.31
C GLN A 344 -7.49 2.21 16.85
N TYR A 345 -6.68 1.23 16.42
CA TYR A 345 -6.76 0.68 15.08
C TYR A 345 -8.09 -0.07 14.88
N SER A 346 -8.85 0.29 13.85
CA SER A 346 -10.21 -0.15 13.63
C SER A 346 -10.48 -0.44 12.13
N SER A 347 -11.62 -1.08 11.84
CA SER A 347 -12.10 -1.29 10.47
C SER A 347 -12.21 0.02 9.70
N LEU A 348 -11.75 0.01 8.45
CA LEU A 348 -11.96 1.10 7.47
C LEU A 348 -13.34 1.02 6.80
N THR A 349 -13.97 -0.16 6.81
CA THR A 349 -15.29 -0.37 6.22
C THR A 349 -16.38 -0.35 7.29
N ASN A 350 -17.57 0.05 6.85
CA ASN A 350 -18.79 0.13 7.64
C ASN A 350 -19.93 -0.55 6.89
N ALA A 351 -20.93 -1.05 7.61
CA ALA A 351 -22.14 -1.59 7.03
C ALA A 351 -23.36 -1.25 7.87
N SER A 352 -24.53 -1.12 7.23
CA SER A 352 -25.81 -0.89 7.90
C SER A 352 -26.95 -1.60 7.16
N ILE A 353 -28.05 -1.82 7.88
CA ILE A 353 -29.35 -2.19 7.30
C ILE A 353 -30.36 -1.16 7.82
N THR A 354 -31.01 -0.46 6.90
CA THR A 354 -32.06 0.52 7.20
C THR A 354 -33.19 0.31 6.21
N ASP A 355 -34.43 0.11 6.68
CA ASP A 355 -35.60 -0.13 5.83
C ASP A 355 -35.38 -1.24 4.78
N ASP A 356 -34.81 -2.36 5.24
CA ASP A 356 -34.43 -3.52 4.41
C ASP A 356 -33.38 -3.24 3.32
N ILE A 357 -32.76 -2.07 3.32
CA ILE A 357 -31.65 -1.72 2.45
C ILE A 357 -30.33 -1.99 3.19
N PHE A 358 -29.56 -2.93 2.67
CA PHE A 358 -28.18 -3.15 3.07
C PHE A 358 -27.28 -2.14 2.37
N THR A 359 -26.43 -1.46 3.13
CA THR A 359 -25.38 -0.56 2.62
C THR A 359 -24.04 -0.94 3.20
N PHE A 360 -23.02 -1.01 2.35
CA PHE A 360 -21.64 -1.30 2.73
C PHE A 360 -20.71 -0.27 2.09
N TRP A 361 -19.87 0.40 2.90
CA TRP A 361 -19.06 1.52 2.42
C TRP A 361 -17.74 1.65 3.17
N MET A 362 -16.83 2.44 2.58
CA MET A 362 -15.64 2.96 3.24
C MET A 362 -15.33 4.40 2.83
N GLU A 363 -14.66 5.12 3.72
CA GLU A 363 -14.07 6.43 3.48
C GLU A 363 -12.58 6.34 3.80
N ILE A 364 -11.73 6.59 2.81
CA ILE A 364 -10.29 6.43 2.93
C ILE A 364 -9.50 7.57 2.29
N PRO A 365 -8.34 7.94 2.86
CA PRO A 365 -7.45 8.90 2.23
C PRO A 365 -6.66 8.25 1.10
N LEU A 366 -6.69 8.86 -0.10
CA LEU A 366 -5.94 8.39 -1.28
C LEU A 366 -5.30 9.57 -2.01
N ALA A 367 -4.04 9.87 -1.71
CA ALA A 367 -3.25 10.87 -2.44
C ALA A 367 -2.60 10.24 -3.67
N LEU A 368 -3.33 10.23 -4.79
CA LEU A 368 -2.89 9.65 -6.06
C LEU A 368 -2.58 10.73 -7.10
N GLY A 369 -1.79 10.35 -8.11
CA GLY A 369 -1.52 11.19 -9.27
C GLY A 369 -1.64 10.41 -10.58
N THR A 370 -2.02 11.12 -11.64
CA THR A 370 -2.10 10.59 -13.00
C THR A 370 -1.12 11.27 -13.95
N VAL A 371 -0.36 12.24 -13.43
CA VAL A 371 0.66 12.98 -14.17
C VAL A 371 1.99 12.98 -13.40
N GLY A 372 3.10 12.90 -14.12
CA GLY A 372 4.45 12.89 -13.54
C GLY A 372 4.94 11.49 -13.13
N GLY A 373 6.18 11.40 -12.64
CA GLY A 373 6.77 10.16 -12.18
C GLY A 373 6.74 9.03 -13.22
N LEU A 374 6.49 7.80 -12.77
CA LEU A 374 6.45 6.59 -13.60
C LEU A 374 5.28 6.57 -14.59
N THR A 375 4.22 7.38 -14.40
CA THR A 375 3.03 7.38 -15.25
C THR A 375 3.34 7.68 -16.73
N LYS A 376 4.41 8.45 -16.99
CA LYS A 376 4.86 8.77 -18.35
C LYS A 376 6.03 7.91 -18.85
N LEU A 377 6.73 7.24 -17.94
CA LEU A 377 7.95 6.51 -18.28
C LEU A 377 7.69 5.01 -18.49
N HIS A 378 6.96 4.38 -17.57
CA HIS A 378 6.79 2.93 -17.59
C HIS A 378 5.71 2.50 -18.60
N PRO A 379 6.05 1.65 -19.63
CA PRO A 379 5.10 1.29 -20.69
C PRO A 379 3.83 0.62 -20.19
N LEU A 380 3.93 -0.31 -19.21
CA LEU A 380 2.74 -0.99 -18.63
C LEU A 380 1.88 -0.05 -17.78
N VAL A 381 2.46 0.97 -17.15
CA VAL A 381 1.68 1.99 -16.46
C VAL A 381 0.87 2.82 -17.46
N LYS A 382 1.47 3.22 -18.59
CA LYS A 382 0.73 3.90 -19.67
C LYS A 382 -0.42 3.04 -20.19
N TRP A 383 -0.15 1.77 -20.45
CA TRP A 383 -1.16 0.80 -20.88
C TRP A 383 -2.29 0.68 -19.85
N SER A 384 -1.98 0.60 -18.57
CA SER A 384 -2.96 0.54 -17.48
C SER A 384 -3.83 1.80 -17.41
N MET A 385 -3.21 2.98 -17.57
CA MET A 385 -3.93 4.25 -17.58
C MET A 385 -4.85 4.37 -18.81
N GLU A 386 -4.39 3.93 -19.97
CA GLU A 386 -5.20 3.90 -21.19
C GLU A 386 -6.37 2.91 -21.06
N LEU A 387 -6.16 1.71 -20.50
CA LEU A 387 -7.22 0.75 -20.20
C LEU A 387 -8.30 1.35 -19.30
N LEU A 388 -7.94 2.19 -18.35
CA LEU A 388 -8.86 2.91 -17.47
C LEU A 388 -9.52 4.14 -18.15
N GLY A 389 -9.13 4.47 -19.38
CA GLY A 389 -9.63 5.64 -20.13
C GLY A 389 -8.95 6.95 -19.74
N ASN A 390 -7.68 6.90 -19.31
CA ASN A 390 -6.88 8.04 -18.85
C ASN A 390 -7.61 8.89 -17.78
N PRO A 391 -7.93 8.32 -16.64
CA PRO A 391 -8.71 8.99 -15.61
C PRO A 391 -7.95 10.21 -15.04
N SER A 392 -8.69 11.21 -14.56
CA SER A 392 -8.16 12.22 -13.65
C SER A 392 -7.74 11.59 -12.32
N ALA A 393 -6.96 12.30 -11.49
CA ALA A 393 -6.60 11.80 -10.16
C ALA A 393 -7.85 11.52 -9.29
N ARG A 394 -8.88 12.34 -9.42
CA ARG A 394 -10.17 12.14 -8.71
C ARG A 394 -10.88 10.86 -9.15
N GLU A 395 -10.91 10.58 -10.46
CA GLU A 395 -11.48 9.32 -10.98
C GLU A 395 -10.63 8.12 -10.58
N LEU A 396 -9.30 8.25 -10.58
CA LEU A 396 -8.40 7.18 -10.13
C LEU A 396 -8.61 6.87 -8.63
N MET A 397 -8.78 7.88 -7.77
CA MET A 397 -9.16 7.69 -6.35
C MET A 397 -10.43 6.85 -6.22
N GLN A 398 -11.45 7.14 -7.03
CA GLN A 398 -12.72 6.39 -7.04
C GLN A 398 -12.52 4.92 -7.44
N ILE A 399 -11.76 4.68 -8.52
CA ILE A 399 -11.47 3.34 -9.04
C ILE A 399 -10.70 2.52 -7.99
N VAL A 400 -9.65 3.09 -7.38
CA VAL A 400 -8.82 2.45 -6.35
C VAL A 400 -9.64 2.13 -5.10
N ALA A 401 -10.48 3.06 -4.64
CA ALA A 401 -11.37 2.84 -3.50
C ALA A 401 -12.34 1.68 -3.76
N VAL A 402 -12.94 1.64 -4.95
CA VAL A 402 -13.85 0.54 -5.34
C VAL A 402 -13.12 -0.80 -5.39
N ALA A 403 -11.88 -0.85 -5.90
CA ALA A 403 -11.10 -2.08 -5.89
C ALA A 403 -10.86 -2.61 -4.46
N GLY A 404 -10.55 -1.72 -3.52
CA GLY A 404 -10.42 -2.06 -2.09
C GLY A 404 -11.73 -2.53 -1.46
N LEU A 405 -12.84 -1.83 -1.71
CA LEU A 405 -14.16 -2.20 -1.19
C LEU A 405 -14.63 -3.55 -1.73
N ALA A 406 -14.44 -3.79 -3.04
CA ALA A 406 -14.78 -5.05 -3.69
C ALA A 406 -13.97 -6.22 -3.14
N GLN A 407 -12.68 -6.01 -2.91
CA GLN A 407 -11.79 -7.02 -2.34
C GLN A 407 -12.19 -7.38 -0.91
N ASN A 408 -12.50 -6.37 -0.09
CA ASN A 408 -12.97 -6.59 1.28
C ASN A 408 -14.33 -7.28 1.31
N PHE A 409 -15.27 -6.87 0.47
CA PHE A 409 -16.57 -7.54 0.33
C PHE A 409 -16.41 -9.03 0.03
N ALA A 410 -15.57 -9.38 -0.95
CA ALA A 410 -15.34 -10.78 -1.32
C ALA A 410 -14.74 -11.59 -0.17
N ALA A 411 -13.81 -11.02 0.59
CA ALA A 411 -13.19 -11.65 1.76
C ALA A 411 -14.20 -11.87 2.88
N VAL A 412 -14.96 -10.84 3.27
CA VAL A 412 -15.97 -10.92 4.34
C VAL A 412 -17.10 -11.89 3.94
N LYS A 413 -17.59 -11.79 2.69
CA LYS A 413 -18.57 -12.74 2.14
C LYS A 413 -18.09 -14.19 2.29
N SER A 414 -16.85 -14.47 1.91
CA SER A 414 -16.29 -15.83 2.04
C SER A 414 -16.22 -16.29 3.49
N LEU A 415 -15.78 -15.41 4.41
CA LEU A 415 -15.71 -15.71 5.84
C LEU A 415 -17.06 -16.01 6.47
N THR A 416 -18.11 -15.31 6.06
CA THR A 416 -19.46 -15.43 6.64
C THR A 416 -20.33 -16.50 5.98
N THR A 417 -19.86 -17.13 4.88
CA THR A 417 -20.60 -18.16 4.15
C THR A 417 -19.85 -19.49 4.05
N THR A 418 -18.88 -19.61 3.14
CA THR A 418 -18.21 -20.88 2.79
C THR A 418 -16.90 -21.13 3.53
N GLY A 419 -16.36 -20.11 4.18
CA GLY A 419 -15.01 -20.12 4.74
C GLY A 419 -13.93 -19.87 3.67
N ILE A 420 -12.80 -19.30 4.10
CA ILE A 420 -11.69 -18.92 3.21
C ILE A 420 -10.97 -20.14 2.61
N GLN A 421 -10.85 -21.24 3.35
CA GLN A 421 -10.05 -22.39 2.91
C GLN A 421 -10.55 -23.04 1.63
N GLN A 422 -11.86 -23.09 1.38
CA GLN A 422 -12.39 -23.68 0.14
C GLN A 422 -11.95 -22.91 -1.12
N GLY A 423 -11.79 -21.58 -1.03
CA GLY A 423 -11.29 -20.76 -2.15
C GLY A 423 -9.80 -20.96 -2.42
N HIS A 424 -9.00 -21.13 -1.36
CA HIS A 424 -7.53 -21.26 -1.45
C HIS A 424 -7.08 -22.67 -1.83
N MET A 425 -7.86 -23.71 -1.57
CA MET A 425 -7.47 -25.11 -1.85
C MET A 425 -7.14 -25.36 -3.32
N LYS A 426 -7.89 -24.77 -4.26
CA LYS A 426 -7.64 -24.93 -5.70
C LYS A 426 -6.31 -24.31 -6.13
N MET A 427 -5.95 -23.16 -5.57
CA MET A 427 -4.69 -22.47 -5.88
C MET A 427 -3.50 -23.15 -5.19
N HIS A 428 -3.69 -23.62 -3.95
CA HIS A 428 -2.69 -24.42 -3.25
C HIS A 428 -2.35 -25.69 -4.03
N LEU A 429 -3.35 -26.39 -4.57
CA LEU A 429 -3.16 -27.53 -5.45
C LEU A 429 -2.30 -27.17 -6.67
N MET A 430 -2.63 -26.07 -7.36
CA MET A 430 -1.87 -25.65 -8.55
C MET A 430 -0.41 -25.28 -8.22
N ASN A 431 -0.16 -24.66 -7.07
CA ASN A 431 1.19 -24.35 -6.62
C ASN A 431 2.00 -25.62 -6.35
N ILE A 432 1.42 -26.62 -5.68
CA ILE A 432 2.07 -27.92 -5.48
C ILE A 432 2.37 -28.59 -6.83
N LEU A 433 1.43 -28.58 -7.77
CA LEU A 433 1.61 -29.16 -9.10
C LEU A 433 2.73 -28.46 -9.90
N ASN A 434 2.86 -27.13 -9.76
CA ASN A 434 3.95 -26.39 -10.37
C ASN A 434 5.30 -26.74 -9.72
N GLN A 435 5.37 -26.89 -8.39
CA GLN A 435 6.59 -27.34 -7.69
C GLN A 435 7.02 -28.74 -8.12
N LEU A 436 6.07 -29.61 -8.43
CA LEU A 436 6.31 -30.99 -8.90
C LEU A 436 6.55 -31.03 -10.42
N GLU A 437 6.63 -29.90 -11.10
CA GLU A 437 6.81 -29.79 -12.55
C GLU A 437 5.77 -30.64 -13.32
N ALA A 438 4.53 -30.70 -12.81
CA ALA A 438 3.49 -31.52 -13.41
C ALA A 438 3.10 -31.00 -14.80
N ASN A 439 3.02 -31.91 -15.78
CA ASN A 439 2.62 -31.59 -17.13
C ASN A 439 1.10 -31.25 -17.22
N PRO A 440 0.60 -30.71 -18.35
CA PRO A 440 -0.81 -30.32 -18.48
C PRO A 440 -1.81 -31.45 -18.20
N THR A 441 -1.50 -32.67 -18.60
CA THR A 441 -2.37 -33.86 -18.41
C THR A 441 -2.41 -34.24 -16.93
N GLU A 442 -1.26 -34.33 -16.27
CA GLU A 442 -1.15 -34.58 -14.82
C GLU A 442 -1.90 -33.50 -14.02
N LYS A 443 -1.78 -32.23 -14.39
CA LYS A 443 -2.52 -31.13 -13.76
C LYS A 443 -4.02 -31.33 -13.88
N GLN A 444 -4.53 -31.67 -15.07
CA GLN A 444 -5.94 -31.84 -15.31
C GLN A 444 -6.50 -33.04 -14.53
N GLN A 445 -5.80 -34.16 -14.51
CA GLN A 445 -6.19 -35.38 -13.78
C GLN A 445 -6.20 -35.11 -12.28
N THR A 446 -5.17 -34.47 -11.75
CA THR A 446 -5.06 -34.16 -10.33
C THR A 446 -6.14 -33.18 -9.89
N VAL A 447 -6.42 -32.13 -10.66
CA VAL A 447 -7.52 -31.18 -10.35
C VAL A 447 -8.86 -31.91 -10.34
N THR A 448 -9.06 -32.90 -11.20
CA THR A 448 -10.30 -33.70 -11.23
C THR A 448 -10.42 -34.61 -10.02
N HIS A 449 -9.33 -35.29 -9.63
CA HIS A 449 -9.28 -36.17 -8.46
C HIS A 449 -9.55 -35.40 -7.16
N PHE A 450 -8.88 -34.26 -6.95
CA PHE A 450 -9.01 -33.43 -5.73
C PHE A 450 -10.24 -32.50 -5.73
N LYS A 451 -11.24 -32.71 -6.58
CA LYS A 451 -12.54 -32.04 -6.45
C LYS A 451 -13.33 -32.46 -5.22
N THR A 452 -13.14 -33.70 -4.81
CA THR A 452 -13.88 -34.34 -3.69
C THR A 452 -12.98 -34.74 -2.52
N GLU A 453 -11.67 -34.72 -2.73
CA GLU A 453 -10.66 -35.11 -1.75
C GLU A 453 -9.99 -33.90 -1.10
N ALA A 454 -9.48 -34.07 0.13
CA ALA A 454 -8.73 -33.01 0.83
C ALA A 454 -7.37 -32.79 0.18
N VAL A 455 -7.08 -31.54 -0.20
CA VAL A 455 -5.80 -31.15 -0.78
C VAL A 455 -4.75 -30.99 0.33
N THR A 456 -3.80 -31.92 0.42
CA THR A 456 -2.59 -31.79 1.23
C THR A 456 -1.38 -32.01 0.35
N HIS A 457 -0.23 -31.41 0.70
CA HIS A 457 1.00 -31.57 -0.08
C HIS A 457 1.36 -33.04 -0.28
N SER A 458 1.30 -33.86 0.79
CA SER A 458 1.63 -35.30 0.74
C SER A 458 0.66 -36.08 -0.16
N ALA A 459 -0.66 -35.81 -0.09
CA ALA A 459 -1.63 -36.46 -0.92
C ALA A 459 -1.42 -36.17 -2.41
N VAL A 460 -1.12 -34.93 -2.75
CA VAL A 460 -0.83 -34.50 -4.14
C VAL A 460 0.44 -35.16 -4.67
N VAL A 461 1.53 -35.18 -3.86
CA VAL A 461 2.78 -35.85 -4.21
C VAL A 461 2.55 -37.33 -4.47
N THR A 462 1.81 -38.03 -3.57
CA THR A 462 1.50 -39.45 -3.73
C THR A 462 0.69 -39.72 -5.00
N TYR A 463 -0.31 -38.89 -5.29
CA TYR A 463 -1.11 -39.04 -6.48
C TYR A 463 -0.33 -38.78 -7.77
N ILE A 464 0.50 -37.75 -7.83
CA ILE A 464 1.38 -37.47 -8.99
C ILE A 464 2.35 -38.63 -9.21
N ASN A 465 2.97 -39.15 -8.15
CA ASN A 465 3.89 -40.29 -8.27
C ASN A 465 3.18 -41.54 -8.79
N ALA A 466 1.92 -41.77 -8.39
CA ALA A 466 1.12 -42.85 -8.93
C ALA A 466 0.72 -42.71 -10.40
N LEU A 467 0.58 -41.47 -10.89
CA LEU A 467 0.34 -41.19 -12.32
C LEU A 467 1.58 -41.37 -13.19
N ARG A 468 2.78 -41.26 -12.58
CA ARG A 468 4.08 -41.35 -13.28
C ARG A 468 4.64 -42.79 -13.31
N ASN A 469 4.13 -43.68 -12.45
CA ASN A 469 4.45 -45.11 -12.42
C ASN A 469 3.45 -45.90 -13.26
#